data_92c5b5e58f2df48cb487e82e921fe610
#
_entry.id   92c5b5e58f2df48cb487e82e921fe610
#
_cell.length_a   1.000
_cell.length_b   1.000
_cell.length_c   1.000
_cell.angle_alpha   90.00
_cell.angle_beta   90.00
_cell.angle_gamma   90.00
#
_symmetry.space_group_name_H-M   'P 1'
#
loop_
_entity.id
_entity.type
_entity.pdbx_description
1 polymer ?
#
loop_
_entity_poly.entity_id
_entity_poly.type
_entity_poly.pdbx_seq_one_letter_code
_entity_poly.pdbx_strand_id
1 'polypeptide(L)'
;MNKALKIKRGLCSIVCSLSVVVPSAFASMERPHYVGTDEPFAEKAVYFVVTDRFVDGDPSNNYEDQGGEYPTFNRPVLSESGKAVANIGYMGGDFAGIVKNAGYIAEMGFSAVWGTPIIDNPDQAFSGGLAIGEGFPTDKFKTGYHGYWGVNFYKLDEHLPSEGLQFAEFTSALDEYGLDFVLDIVGNHGSPSFDMPRDQPKFGEIYGADGNRIADHLNRSPDEISAAEAESGFFHNFPDIGQLSNFNENSPIVVEYLLNSYLYWLDQGADAIRIDTIKHVPNHFWKTITDGIRASYPDMFFFAEHWSHDAEAIAQHTKPENGGISVLDFPGQKAMQSVFGLDDQPMSDLLAYLHLEDGIYENPYELMTFYDNHDMSRMNAKDAGFINAHNWLFTSRGIPVVYYGSETGFRRGQGEHAGNRDYYGQDKVDWGVNHPIRRALIDIAQVRKRSVALQRGVQINDTFSTDTASFIRAYQDESVSELALVMLNKSAEARSVSLTVPHSCNYKEALTGREMTIERGGWSQRLEPNSVAVWLCSSPFAL
;
A
#
# COMPACT_ATOMS: atom_id res chain seq x y z
N MET A 1 1.86 8.85 -67.66
CA MET A 1 1.02 8.68 -68.88
C MET A 1 -0.40 8.97 -68.50
N ASN A 2 -0.92 10.00 -69.17
CA ASN A 2 -2.29 10.51 -69.06
C ASN A 2 -3.38 9.50 -69.42
N LYS A 3 -4.51 9.58 -68.75
CA LYS A 3 -5.79 9.73 -69.49
C LYS A 3 -6.89 10.23 -68.55
N ALA A 4 -7.42 11.36 -69.00
CA ALA A 4 -8.55 12.11 -68.46
C ALA A 4 -9.88 11.66 -69.05
N LEU A 5 -10.97 12.03 -68.40
CA LEU A 5 -12.26 12.50 -68.93
C LEU A 5 -13.36 11.50 -69.25
N LYS A 6 -14.53 11.61 -68.62
CA LYS A 6 -15.67 12.34 -69.27
C LYS A 6 -16.89 12.44 -68.35
N ILE A 7 -17.35 13.68 -68.24
CA ILE A 7 -18.61 14.14 -67.63
C ILE A 7 -19.78 13.71 -68.56
N LYS A 8 -20.89 13.20 -67.96
CA LYS A 8 -22.22 13.31 -68.61
C LYS A 8 -23.23 13.88 -67.60
N ARG A 9 -23.75 15.04 -67.94
CA ARG A 9 -24.90 15.66 -67.31
C ARG A 9 -26.18 14.90 -67.74
N GLY A 10 -27.03 14.58 -66.78
CA GLY A 10 -28.41 14.17 -67.01
C GLY A 10 -29.30 14.92 -66.04
N LEU A 11 -30.14 15.80 -66.56
CA LEU A 11 -31.24 16.45 -65.83
C LEU A 11 -32.26 15.37 -65.46
N CYS A 12 -32.71 15.31 -64.25
CA CYS A 12 -34.00 14.72 -63.89
C CYS A 12 -34.67 15.51 -62.77
N SER A 13 -35.93 15.71 -62.96
CA SER A 13 -36.83 16.64 -62.29
C SER A 13 -37.00 16.38 -60.80
N ILE A 14 -37.03 17.47 -60.02
CA ILE A 14 -37.29 17.50 -58.60
C ILE A 14 -38.80 17.39 -58.37
N VAL A 15 -39.24 16.35 -57.64
CA VAL A 15 -40.51 16.33 -56.92
C VAL A 15 -40.21 16.59 -55.46
N CYS A 16 -40.53 17.77 -54.96
CA CYS A 16 -40.45 18.11 -53.57
C CYS A 16 -41.62 17.49 -52.79
N SER A 17 -41.37 16.42 -52.07
CA SER A 17 -42.23 16.00 -50.97
C SER A 17 -41.71 16.59 -49.68
N LEU A 18 -42.43 17.53 -49.11
CA LEU A 18 -42.18 18.05 -47.77
C LEU A 18 -42.53 16.95 -46.73
N SER A 19 -41.54 16.25 -46.28
CA SER A 19 -41.65 15.44 -45.06
C SER A 19 -41.35 16.34 -43.87
N VAL A 20 -42.36 16.65 -43.08
CA VAL A 20 -42.21 17.31 -41.76
C VAL A 20 -41.53 16.28 -40.85
N VAL A 21 -40.21 16.43 -40.68
CA VAL A 21 -39.49 15.71 -39.62
C VAL A 21 -39.78 16.47 -38.34
N VAL A 22 -40.63 15.93 -37.47
CA VAL A 22 -40.75 16.35 -36.08
C VAL A 22 -39.49 15.85 -35.39
N PRO A 23 -38.62 16.71 -34.89
CA PRO A 23 -37.51 16.24 -34.05
C PRO A 23 -38.11 15.77 -32.74
N SER A 24 -38.15 14.46 -32.52
CA SER A 24 -38.30 13.90 -31.18
C SER A 24 -37.02 14.23 -30.41
N ALA A 25 -36.99 15.39 -29.79
CA ALA A 25 -35.98 15.69 -28.78
C ALA A 25 -36.32 14.85 -27.53
N PHE A 26 -35.95 13.58 -27.55
CA PHE A 26 -35.62 12.90 -26.32
C PHE A 26 -34.28 13.51 -25.88
N ALA A 27 -34.34 14.56 -25.06
CA ALA A 27 -33.21 14.90 -24.23
C ALA A 27 -32.92 13.63 -23.41
N SER A 28 -31.83 12.96 -23.72
CA SER A 28 -31.27 11.99 -22.82
C SER A 28 -30.97 12.77 -21.53
N MET A 29 -31.77 12.56 -20.50
CA MET A 29 -31.40 13.03 -19.16
C MET A 29 -30.05 12.36 -18.89
N GLU A 30 -28.98 13.15 -18.87
CA GLU A 30 -27.67 12.67 -18.42
C GLU A 30 -27.90 12.03 -17.05
N ARG A 31 -27.43 10.77 -16.91
CA ARG A 31 -27.49 10.10 -15.62
C ARG A 31 -26.60 10.87 -14.64
N PRO A 32 -27.05 11.09 -13.39
CA PRO A 32 -26.17 11.65 -12.38
C PRO A 32 -24.88 10.81 -12.28
N HIS A 33 -23.73 11.47 -12.17
CA HIS A 33 -22.43 10.83 -12.10
C HIS A 33 -21.96 10.80 -10.65
N TYR A 34 -21.71 9.60 -10.11
CA TYR A 34 -21.22 9.37 -8.75
C TYR A 34 -20.00 8.46 -8.81
N VAL A 35 -18.84 9.05 -9.07
CA VAL A 35 -17.57 8.34 -9.14
C VAL A 35 -16.62 8.96 -8.13
N GLY A 36 -16.15 8.18 -7.18
CA GLY A 36 -15.16 8.61 -6.19
C GLY A 36 -13.77 8.69 -6.81
N THR A 37 -13.42 7.67 -7.61
CA THR A 37 -12.16 7.66 -8.37
C THR A 37 -12.29 6.86 -9.65
N ASP A 38 -11.53 7.28 -10.67
CA ASP A 38 -11.31 6.51 -11.91
C ASP A 38 -10.01 5.68 -11.87
N GLU A 39 -9.22 5.80 -10.79
CA GLU A 39 -7.97 5.08 -10.60
C GLU A 39 -8.20 3.57 -10.55
N PRO A 40 -7.64 2.77 -11.49
CA PRO A 40 -7.84 1.32 -11.51
C PRO A 40 -7.29 0.62 -10.27
N PHE A 41 -6.19 1.12 -9.69
CA PHE A 41 -5.59 0.52 -8.50
C PHE A 41 -6.52 0.60 -7.27
N ALA A 42 -7.55 1.46 -7.28
CA ALA A 42 -8.57 1.51 -6.23
C ALA A 42 -9.41 0.22 -6.11
N GLU A 43 -9.41 -0.62 -7.13
CA GLU A 43 -10.04 -1.95 -7.10
C GLU A 43 -9.25 -2.96 -6.26
N LYS A 44 -7.98 -2.69 -6.01
CA LYS A 44 -7.07 -3.60 -5.29
C LYS A 44 -7.29 -3.56 -3.78
N ALA A 45 -6.80 -4.60 -3.15
CA ALA A 45 -6.53 -4.70 -1.73
C ALA A 45 -5.12 -5.26 -1.58
N VAL A 46 -4.31 -4.66 -0.72
CA VAL A 46 -2.87 -4.90 -0.63
C VAL A 46 -2.53 -5.69 0.64
N TYR A 47 -1.80 -6.79 0.48
CA TYR A 47 -1.20 -7.52 1.59
C TYR A 47 0.28 -7.13 1.70
N PHE A 48 0.68 -6.50 2.81
CA PHE A 48 2.03 -6.02 3.01
C PHE A 48 2.87 -7.02 3.79
N VAL A 49 4.05 -7.36 3.29
CA VAL A 49 5.00 -8.27 3.93
C VAL A 49 6.39 -7.62 4.09
N VAL A 50 7.01 -7.80 5.24
CA VAL A 50 8.47 -7.72 5.35
C VAL A 50 9.00 -9.06 4.85
N THR A 51 9.58 -9.07 3.66
CA THR A 51 9.86 -10.31 2.90
C THR A 51 10.64 -11.32 3.72
N ASP A 52 11.76 -10.90 4.33
CA ASP A 52 12.59 -11.74 5.20
C ASP A 52 11.83 -12.34 6.40
N ARG A 53 10.71 -11.71 6.81
CA ARG A 53 9.95 -12.09 8.01
C ARG A 53 8.71 -12.91 7.71
N PHE A 54 8.36 -13.11 6.45
CA PHE A 54 7.13 -13.81 6.11
C PHE A 54 7.31 -15.33 6.18
N VAL A 55 7.88 -15.94 5.18
CA VAL A 55 8.10 -17.40 5.11
C VAL A 55 9.38 -17.70 4.38
N ASP A 56 10.24 -18.54 4.94
CA ASP A 56 11.39 -19.18 4.30
C ASP A 56 10.86 -20.29 3.37
N GLY A 57 11.01 -20.07 2.08
CA GLY A 57 10.59 -21.02 1.04
C GLY A 57 11.76 -21.84 0.48
N ASP A 58 12.98 -21.30 0.56
CA ASP A 58 14.21 -21.89 0.06
C ASP A 58 15.39 -21.68 1.04
N PRO A 59 15.59 -22.59 2.01
CA PRO A 59 16.69 -22.45 2.96
C PRO A 59 18.10 -22.37 2.34
N SER A 60 18.25 -22.63 1.04
CA SER A 60 19.56 -22.57 0.38
C SER A 60 20.04 -21.15 0.12
N ASN A 61 19.16 -20.14 0.16
CA ASN A 61 19.47 -18.72 0.01
C ASN A 61 19.58 -17.96 1.35
N ASN A 62 19.58 -18.66 2.49
CA ASN A 62 19.65 -18.03 3.81
C ASN A 62 21.00 -17.37 4.13
N TYR A 63 22.08 -17.83 3.53
CA TYR A 63 23.44 -17.29 3.74
C TYR A 63 23.74 -16.99 5.22
N GLU A 64 23.62 -18.01 6.07
CA GLU A 64 23.66 -17.86 7.53
C GLU A 64 24.94 -17.19 8.07
N ASP A 65 26.06 -17.24 7.32
CA ASP A 65 27.32 -16.60 7.65
C ASP A 65 27.85 -15.81 6.44
N GLN A 66 27.63 -14.51 6.45
CA GLN A 66 28.15 -13.60 5.44
C GLN A 66 29.41 -12.85 5.90
N GLY A 67 30.05 -13.34 6.96
CA GLY A 67 31.28 -12.77 7.50
C GLY A 67 31.05 -11.56 8.42
N GLY A 68 32.16 -10.85 8.71
CA GLY A 68 32.14 -9.76 9.68
C GLY A 68 32.34 -10.24 11.12
N GLU A 69 32.20 -9.30 12.06
CA GLU A 69 32.41 -9.56 13.49
C GLU A 69 31.18 -10.22 14.15
N TYR A 70 29.99 -9.99 13.55
CA TYR A 70 28.70 -10.33 14.17
C TYR A 70 27.92 -11.29 13.29
N PRO A 71 27.21 -12.29 13.90
CA PRO A 71 26.33 -13.18 13.14
C PRO A 71 25.25 -12.39 12.39
N THR A 72 24.95 -12.80 11.15
CA THR A 72 24.01 -12.14 10.26
C THR A 72 22.64 -12.81 10.21
N PHE A 73 22.54 -14.07 10.62
CA PHE A 73 21.30 -14.85 10.59
C PHE A 73 20.82 -15.21 12.01
N ASN A 74 19.50 -15.19 12.21
CA ASN A 74 18.79 -15.56 13.44
C ASN A 74 19.44 -14.96 14.71
N ARG A 75 19.49 -13.64 14.77
CA ARG A 75 20.16 -12.91 15.84
C ARG A 75 19.15 -12.27 16.80
N PRO A 76 18.75 -12.98 17.88
CA PRO A 76 17.78 -12.46 18.83
C PRO A 76 18.39 -11.37 19.70
N VAL A 77 17.61 -10.32 19.95
CA VAL A 77 17.83 -9.33 20.99
C VAL A 77 17.17 -9.82 22.27
N LEU A 78 17.95 -9.91 23.33
CA LEU A 78 17.45 -10.41 24.60
C LEU A 78 17.14 -9.25 25.55
N SER A 79 15.99 -9.34 26.26
CA SER A 79 15.67 -8.49 27.40
C SER A 79 16.60 -8.79 28.59
N GLU A 80 16.58 -7.96 29.62
CA GLU A 80 17.30 -8.23 30.88
C GLU A 80 16.94 -9.58 31.52
N SER A 81 15.72 -10.07 31.31
CA SER A 81 15.28 -11.39 31.77
C SER A 81 15.75 -12.55 30.89
N GLY A 82 16.52 -12.28 29.82
CA GLY A 82 17.00 -13.29 28.86
C GLY A 82 15.95 -13.77 27.86
N LYS A 83 14.79 -13.12 27.79
CA LYS A 83 13.76 -13.43 26.79
C LYS A 83 14.04 -12.68 25.49
N ALA A 84 13.95 -13.36 24.33
CA ALA A 84 14.00 -12.71 23.03
C ALA A 84 12.85 -11.73 22.86
N VAL A 85 13.15 -10.48 22.52
CA VAL A 85 12.17 -9.39 22.30
C VAL A 85 12.11 -8.96 20.86
N ALA A 86 13.17 -9.17 20.07
CA ALA A 86 13.24 -8.91 18.63
C ALA A 86 14.30 -9.83 18.01
N ASN A 87 14.38 -9.80 16.68
CA ASN A 87 15.48 -10.41 15.92
C ASN A 87 16.01 -9.36 14.92
N ILE A 88 17.32 -9.14 14.88
CA ILE A 88 17.99 -8.13 14.06
C ILE A 88 18.86 -8.71 12.94
N GLY A 89 18.90 -10.04 12.82
CA GLY A 89 19.49 -10.76 11.70
C GLY A 89 18.45 -11.14 10.65
N TYR A 90 18.91 -11.69 9.53
CA TYR A 90 18.04 -12.36 8.56
C TYR A 90 17.32 -13.56 9.19
N MET A 91 16.14 -13.89 8.67
CA MET A 91 15.31 -15.02 9.12
C MET A 91 14.90 -15.94 7.96
N GLY A 92 15.29 -15.61 6.73
CA GLY A 92 15.18 -16.44 5.55
C GLY A 92 13.87 -16.33 4.78
N GLY A 93 12.99 -15.37 5.08
CA GLY A 93 11.83 -15.12 4.24
C GLY A 93 12.24 -14.61 2.85
N ASP A 94 11.63 -15.17 1.79
CA ASP A 94 12.07 -15.03 0.41
C ASP A 94 10.91 -15.04 -0.60
N PHE A 95 11.24 -14.90 -1.90
CA PHE A 95 10.25 -14.97 -2.98
C PHE A 95 9.56 -16.34 -3.03
N ALA A 96 10.28 -17.43 -2.78
CA ALA A 96 9.70 -18.77 -2.79
C ALA A 96 8.66 -18.94 -1.68
N GLY A 97 8.90 -18.36 -0.51
CA GLY A 97 7.95 -18.34 0.60
C GLY A 97 6.68 -17.53 0.30
N ILE A 98 6.81 -16.40 -0.40
CA ILE A 98 5.65 -15.59 -0.84
C ILE A 98 4.86 -16.38 -1.89
N VAL A 99 5.50 -16.91 -2.95
CA VAL A 99 4.83 -17.67 -4.02
C VAL A 99 4.13 -18.91 -3.47
N LYS A 100 4.79 -19.65 -2.56
CA LYS A 100 4.20 -20.81 -1.88
C LYS A 100 2.89 -20.48 -1.16
N ASN A 101 2.78 -19.24 -0.66
CA ASN A 101 1.62 -18.76 0.09
C ASN A 101 0.74 -17.77 -0.69
N ALA A 102 0.97 -17.59 -2.02
CA ALA A 102 0.17 -16.70 -2.86
C ALA A 102 -1.32 -17.08 -2.84
N GLY A 103 -1.64 -18.37 -2.84
CA GLY A 103 -3.01 -18.85 -2.70
C GLY A 103 -3.66 -18.47 -1.36
N TYR A 104 -2.91 -18.49 -0.25
CA TYR A 104 -3.38 -18.04 1.07
C TYR A 104 -3.72 -16.54 1.07
N ILE A 105 -2.89 -15.73 0.42
CA ILE A 105 -3.08 -14.28 0.28
C ILE A 105 -4.28 -13.98 -0.62
N ALA A 106 -4.35 -14.58 -1.79
CA ALA A 106 -5.45 -14.38 -2.75
C ALA A 106 -6.82 -14.83 -2.21
N GLU A 107 -6.86 -15.93 -1.42
CA GLU A 107 -8.08 -16.40 -0.75
C GLU A 107 -8.64 -15.36 0.22
N MET A 108 -7.77 -14.62 0.92
CA MET A 108 -8.19 -13.52 1.79
C MET A 108 -8.82 -12.34 1.05
N GLY A 109 -8.83 -12.34 -0.29
CA GLY A 109 -9.42 -11.28 -1.11
C GLY A 109 -8.43 -10.20 -1.54
N PHE A 110 -7.15 -10.36 -1.22
CA PHE A 110 -6.10 -9.46 -1.72
C PHE A 110 -5.84 -9.68 -3.22
N SER A 111 -5.41 -8.63 -3.88
CA SER A 111 -5.08 -8.62 -5.30
C SER A 111 -3.77 -7.88 -5.59
N ALA A 112 -3.03 -7.52 -4.54
CA ALA A 112 -1.65 -7.05 -4.64
C ALA A 112 -0.86 -7.47 -3.39
N VAL A 113 0.44 -7.70 -3.58
CA VAL A 113 1.42 -7.92 -2.51
C VAL A 113 2.41 -6.76 -2.53
N TRP A 114 2.57 -6.09 -1.40
CA TRP A 114 3.64 -5.13 -1.19
C TRP A 114 4.74 -5.83 -0.38
N GLY A 115 5.92 -6.02 -0.99
CA GLY A 115 7.13 -6.50 -0.34
C GLY A 115 8.03 -5.33 0.05
N THR A 116 8.88 -5.51 1.08
CA THR A 116 9.97 -4.55 1.37
C THR A 116 10.96 -4.48 0.20
N PRO A 117 11.83 -3.44 0.11
CA PRO A 117 12.74 -3.27 -1.02
C PRO A 117 13.54 -4.53 -1.35
N ILE A 118 13.73 -4.78 -2.64
CA ILE A 118 14.30 -6.04 -3.17
C ILE A 118 15.79 -5.91 -3.53
N ILE A 119 16.35 -4.72 -3.37
CA ILE A 119 17.70 -4.36 -3.80
C ILE A 119 18.76 -4.91 -2.87
N ASP A 120 19.99 -5.07 -3.40
CA ASP A 120 21.18 -5.58 -2.69
C ASP A 120 21.53 -4.71 -1.48
N ASN A 121 21.65 -5.33 -0.31
CA ASN A 121 22.01 -4.71 0.96
C ASN A 121 23.44 -5.16 1.38
N PRO A 122 24.08 -4.51 2.38
CA PRO A 122 25.35 -4.99 2.89
C PRO A 122 25.26 -6.40 3.48
N ASP A 123 26.19 -7.29 3.12
CA ASP A 123 26.24 -8.67 3.61
C ASP A 123 26.45 -8.75 5.12
N GLN A 124 27.25 -7.85 5.69
CA GLN A 124 27.62 -7.87 7.10
C GLN A 124 26.62 -7.12 7.99
N ALA A 125 26.63 -7.44 9.27
CA ALA A 125 25.90 -6.63 10.25
C ALA A 125 26.58 -5.27 10.46
N PHE A 126 25.79 -4.21 10.60
CA PHE A 126 26.28 -2.84 10.83
C PHE A 126 26.97 -2.74 12.20
N SER A 127 28.26 -2.36 12.22
CA SER A 127 29.05 -2.29 13.46
C SER A 127 29.01 -0.93 14.16
N GLY A 128 28.51 0.10 13.47
CA GLY A 128 28.38 1.46 14.00
C GLY A 128 27.06 1.70 14.76
N GLY A 129 26.78 2.98 15.00
CA GLY A 129 25.57 3.40 15.71
C GLY A 129 25.66 3.23 17.23
N LEU A 130 24.57 3.51 17.91
CA LEU A 130 24.49 3.37 19.36
C LEU A 130 24.16 1.94 19.76
N ALA A 131 24.77 1.46 20.84
CA ALA A 131 24.37 0.19 21.44
C ALA A 131 22.89 0.25 21.83
N ILE A 132 22.21 -0.89 21.72
CA ILE A 132 20.85 -1.09 22.18
C ILE A 132 20.73 -0.59 23.61
N GLY A 133 20.00 0.52 23.81
CA GLY A 133 19.60 0.98 25.12
C GLY A 133 18.58 0.02 25.75
N GLU A 134 18.19 0.24 27.00
CA GLU A 134 17.21 -0.59 27.69
C GLU A 134 15.95 -0.80 26.82
N GLY A 135 15.82 -2.00 26.24
CA GLY A 135 14.61 -2.48 25.56
C GLY A 135 14.51 -2.21 24.06
N PHE A 136 15.39 -1.39 23.43
CA PHE A 136 15.29 -1.13 22.00
C PHE A 136 16.64 -1.25 21.28
N PRO A 137 16.76 -2.13 20.27
CA PRO A 137 17.90 -2.12 19.37
C PRO A 137 17.92 -0.80 18.59
N THR A 138 19.07 -0.15 18.56
CA THR A 138 19.40 0.81 17.51
C THR A 138 19.85 0.04 16.27
N ASP A 139 20.37 0.71 15.25
CA ASP A 139 20.89 0.03 14.06
C ASP A 139 22.16 -0.78 14.32
N LYS A 140 22.81 -0.61 15.46
CA LYS A 140 24.01 -1.35 15.81
C LYS A 140 23.77 -2.84 15.80
N PHE A 141 24.57 -3.55 15.00
CA PHE A 141 24.53 -4.98 14.78
C PHE A 141 23.33 -5.50 14.00
N LYS A 142 22.48 -4.63 13.47
CA LYS A 142 21.40 -4.99 12.56
C LYS A 142 21.98 -5.34 11.16
N THR A 143 21.33 -6.26 10.47
CA THR A 143 21.57 -6.55 9.05
C THR A 143 20.58 -5.79 8.17
N GLY A 144 20.80 -5.81 6.86
CA GLY A 144 19.90 -5.21 5.86
C GLY A 144 18.60 -5.98 5.61
N TYR A 145 18.20 -6.91 6.46
CA TYR A 145 17.04 -7.81 6.27
C TYR A 145 15.73 -7.14 5.87
N HIS A 146 15.61 -5.86 6.16
CA HIS A 146 14.42 -5.06 5.83
C HIS A 146 14.45 -4.46 4.42
N GLY A 147 15.59 -4.54 3.71
CA GLY A 147 15.74 -4.08 2.33
C GLY A 147 16.08 -2.60 2.13
N TYR A 148 15.97 -1.76 3.18
CA TYR A 148 16.11 -0.29 3.05
C TYR A 148 17.57 0.22 3.06
N TRP A 149 18.57 -0.65 3.10
CA TRP A 149 20.00 -0.28 3.12
C TRP A 149 20.68 -0.55 1.77
N GLY A 150 20.05 -0.08 0.69
CA GLY A 150 20.52 -0.36 -0.67
C GLY A 150 21.97 0.05 -0.92
N VAL A 151 22.72 -0.86 -1.55
CA VAL A 151 24.08 -0.64 -2.07
C VAL A 151 24.15 -0.85 -3.58
N ASN A 152 23.29 -1.71 -4.14
CA ASN A 152 23.14 -1.86 -5.59
C ASN A 152 21.65 -1.94 -5.96
N PHE A 153 21.12 -0.87 -6.56
CA PHE A 153 19.72 -0.74 -6.92
C PHE A 153 19.33 -1.51 -8.19
N TYR A 154 20.28 -2.15 -8.86
CA TYR A 154 20.08 -3.01 -10.06
C TYR A 154 20.24 -4.51 -9.77
N LYS A 155 20.59 -4.87 -8.55
CA LYS A 155 20.82 -6.26 -8.15
C LYS A 155 19.82 -6.64 -7.07
N LEU A 156 19.27 -7.87 -7.14
CA LEU A 156 18.51 -8.44 -6.03
C LEU A 156 19.43 -8.71 -4.84
N ASP A 157 18.90 -8.50 -3.64
CA ASP A 157 19.51 -9.06 -2.44
C ASP A 157 19.51 -10.59 -2.56
N GLU A 158 20.64 -11.22 -2.28
CA GLU A 158 20.84 -12.66 -2.48
C GLU A 158 19.94 -13.55 -1.64
N HIS A 159 19.34 -13.00 -0.58
CA HIS A 159 18.40 -13.72 0.29
C HIS A 159 16.99 -13.88 -0.34
N LEU A 160 16.69 -13.18 -1.43
CA LEU A 160 15.34 -13.13 -2.01
C LEU A 160 15.11 -14.15 -3.13
N PRO A 161 16.02 -14.30 -4.15
CA PRO A 161 15.78 -15.19 -5.27
C PRO A 161 16.15 -16.64 -4.96
N SER A 162 15.57 -17.55 -5.72
CA SER A 162 15.92 -18.97 -5.75
C SER A 162 16.31 -19.40 -7.17
N GLU A 163 16.82 -20.62 -7.34
CA GLU A 163 17.09 -21.17 -8.66
C GLU A 163 15.79 -21.22 -9.49
N GLY A 164 15.80 -20.51 -10.63
CA GLY A 164 14.63 -20.41 -11.52
C GLY A 164 13.50 -19.50 -11.00
N LEU A 165 13.75 -18.74 -9.95
CA LEU A 165 12.80 -17.77 -9.39
C LEU A 165 13.50 -16.44 -9.10
N GLN A 166 13.91 -15.75 -10.18
CA GLN A 166 14.36 -14.36 -10.13
C GLN A 166 13.13 -13.43 -10.10
N PHE A 167 13.33 -12.12 -10.15
CA PHE A 167 12.23 -11.17 -9.97
C PHE A 167 11.14 -11.29 -11.04
N ALA A 168 11.49 -11.46 -12.31
CA ALA A 168 10.51 -11.62 -13.39
C ALA A 168 9.69 -12.94 -13.27
N GLU A 169 10.33 -14.03 -12.85
CA GLU A 169 9.63 -15.28 -12.57
C GLU A 169 8.76 -15.17 -11.32
N PHE A 170 9.21 -14.41 -10.31
CA PHE A 170 8.45 -14.15 -9.10
C PHE A 170 7.16 -13.36 -9.39
N THR A 171 7.24 -12.24 -10.12
CA THR A 171 6.06 -11.44 -10.50
C THR A 171 5.09 -12.26 -11.36
N SER A 172 5.61 -12.99 -12.36
CA SER A 172 4.79 -13.91 -13.17
C SER A 172 4.11 -15.01 -12.34
N ALA A 173 4.76 -15.51 -11.30
CA ALA A 173 4.16 -16.51 -10.42
C ALA A 173 3.04 -15.91 -9.55
N LEU A 174 3.13 -14.64 -9.16
CA LEU A 174 2.06 -13.93 -8.46
C LEU A 174 0.86 -13.68 -9.37
N ASP A 175 1.10 -13.33 -10.65
CA ASP A 175 0.06 -13.15 -11.66
C ASP A 175 -0.85 -14.37 -11.82
N GLU A 176 -0.31 -15.58 -11.68
CA GLU A 176 -1.11 -16.84 -11.73
C GLU A 176 -2.19 -16.89 -10.64
N TYR A 177 -2.01 -16.14 -9.55
CA TYR A 177 -2.98 -16.00 -8.45
C TYR A 177 -3.78 -14.69 -8.53
N GLY A 178 -3.55 -13.86 -9.55
CA GLY A 178 -4.17 -12.53 -9.70
C GLY A 178 -3.68 -11.52 -8.64
N LEU A 179 -2.40 -11.62 -8.30
CA LEU A 179 -1.73 -10.74 -7.35
C LEU A 179 -0.71 -9.88 -8.07
N ASP A 180 -0.93 -8.58 -8.11
CA ASP A 180 0.06 -7.59 -8.55
C ASP A 180 1.21 -7.51 -7.52
N PHE A 181 2.38 -7.03 -7.94
CA PHE A 181 3.47 -6.74 -7.01
C PHE A 181 3.73 -5.24 -6.90
N VAL A 182 3.70 -4.73 -5.68
CA VAL A 182 4.06 -3.34 -5.35
C VAL A 182 5.54 -3.27 -5.00
N LEU A 183 6.31 -2.58 -5.84
CA LEU A 183 7.73 -2.34 -5.65
C LEU A 183 7.95 -1.22 -4.62
N ASP A 184 8.64 -1.53 -3.53
CA ASP A 184 9.07 -0.55 -2.54
C ASP A 184 10.41 0.07 -2.95
N ILE A 185 10.46 1.39 -3.11
CA ILE A 185 11.64 2.12 -3.56
C ILE A 185 12.14 3.12 -2.53
N VAL A 186 13.46 3.27 -2.45
CA VAL A 186 14.14 4.19 -1.57
C VAL A 186 14.88 5.23 -2.40
N GLY A 187 14.55 6.51 -2.25
CA GLY A 187 15.19 7.60 -3.00
C GLY A 187 16.00 8.56 -2.12
N ASN A 188 15.83 8.49 -0.80
CA ASN A 188 16.48 9.38 0.14
C ASN A 188 17.90 8.94 0.54
N HIS A 189 18.14 7.64 0.65
CA HIS A 189 19.35 7.13 1.29
C HIS A 189 19.77 5.76 0.77
N GLY A 190 21.03 5.43 1.04
CA GLY A 190 21.57 4.08 0.95
C GLY A 190 21.79 3.45 2.33
N SER A 191 22.77 2.57 2.42
CA SER A 191 23.13 1.91 3.68
C SER A 191 23.72 2.92 4.70
N PRO A 192 23.77 2.57 6.00
CA PRO A 192 24.54 3.33 6.99
C PRO A 192 25.99 3.54 6.54
N SER A 193 26.60 4.68 6.87
CA SER A 193 27.87 5.07 6.29
C SER A 193 28.85 5.77 7.21
N PHE A 194 28.53 5.95 8.49
CA PHE A 194 29.42 6.56 9.46
C PHE A 194 29.20 6.01 10.88
N ASP A 195 30.03 6.43 11.84
CA ASP A 195 30.10 5.86 13.21
C ASP A 195 30.55 4.38 13.23
N MET A 196 31.33 3.95 12.26
CA MET A 196 31.85 2.59 12.11
C MET A 196 33.28 2.59 11.53
N PRO A 197 33.97 1.45 11.51
CA PRO A 197 35.29 1.34 10.84
C PRO A 197 35.21 1.73 9.35
N ARG A 198 36.16 2.52 8.88
CA ARG A 198 36.19 3.03 7.49
C ARG A 198 36.38 1.94 6.43
N ASP A 199 36.79 0.77 6.83
CA ASP A 199 37.04 -0.37 5.99
C ASP A 199 35.97 -1.46 6.05
N GLN A 200 34.82 -1.16 6.71
CA GLN A 200 33.69 -2.09 6.70
C GLN A 200 33.09 -2.13 5.28
N PRO A 201 33.15 -3.28 4.58
CA PRO A 201 32.79 -3.36 3.17
C PRO A 201 31.30 -3.13 2.92
N LYS A 202 31.00 -2.59 1.73
CA LYS A 202 29.68 -2.24 1.19
C LYS A 202 28.93 -1.12 1.91
N PHE A 203 29.16 -0.87 3.19
CA PHE A 203 28.49 0.23 3.88
C PHE A 203 28.89 1.59 3.28
N GLY A 204 27.89 2.41 2.89
CA GLY A 204 28.08 3.69 2.22
C GLY A 204 28.61 3.59 0.78
N GLU A 205 28.67 2.42 0.19
CA GLU A 205 29.05 2.20 -1.22
C GLU A 205 27.80 2.12 -2.10
N ILE A 206 27.92 2.59 -3.36
CA ILE A 206 26.88 2.45 -4.39
C ILE A 206 27.49 1.81 -5.62
N TYR A 207 26.82 0.79 -6.14
CA TYR A 207 27.24 0.01 -7.30
C TYR A 207 26.29 0.23 -8.49
N GLY A 208 26.86 0.28 -9.69
CA GLY A 208 26.12 0.37 -10.94
C GLY A 208 25.56 -0.98 -11.41
N ALA A 209 24.79 -0.96 -12.49
CA ALA A 209 24.23 -2.16 -13.13
C ALA A 209 25.30 -3.17 -13.60
N ASP A 210 26.53 -2.70 -13.88
CA ASP A 210 27.66 -3.52 -14.27
C ASP A 210 28.44 -4.11 -13.07
N GLY A 211 27.97 -3.86 -11.85
CA GLY A 211 28.59 -4.29 -10.60
C GLY A 211 29.84 -3.49 -10.21
N ASN A 212 30.19 -2.42 -10.94
CA ASN A 212 31.28 -1.54 -10.55
C ASN A 212 30.80 -0.50 -9.52
N ARG A 213 31.67 -0.22 -8.53
CA ARG A 213 31.39 0.84 -7.56
C ARG A 213 31.44 2.21 -8.23
N ILE A 214 30.35 2.97 -8.13
CA ILE A 214 30.18 4.30 -8.73
C ILE A 214 30.27 5.43 -7.70
N ALA A 215 29.97 5.16 -6.44
CA ALA A 215 30.11 6.11 -5.34
C ALA A 215 30.53 5.39 -4.06
N ASP A 216 31.18 6.13 -3.16
CA ASP A 216 31.63 5.63 -1.87
C ASP A 216 31.65 6.77 -0.85
N HIS A 217 30.87 6.62 0.21
CA HIS A 217 30.84 7.58 1.33
C HIS A 217 32.12 7.50 2.16
N LEU A 218 32.92 6.42 2.02
CA LEU A 218 34.15 6.13 2.76
C LEU A 218 33.93 6.08 4.28
N ASN A 219 32.73 5.76 4.71
CA ASN A 219 32.34 5.74 6.14
C ASN A 219 32.74 7.01 6.91
N ARG A 220 32.77 8.15 6.19
CA ARG A 220 33.07 9.47 6.76
C ARG A 220 31.84 10.04 7.47
N SER A 221 32.06 10.86 8.50
CA SER A 221 30.99 11.73 8.96
C SER A 221 30.59 12.72 7.85
N PRO A 222 29.31 13.06 7.68
CA PRO A 222 28.87 13.97 6.60
C PRO A 222 29.61 15.31 6.56
N ASP A 223 30.04 15.85 7.71
CA ASP A 223 30.81 17.10 7.81
C ASP A 223 32.27 16.96 7.29
N GLU A 224 32.75 15.74 7.06
CA GLU A 224 34.04 15.50 6.40
C GLU A 224 33.93 15.53 4.86
N ILE A 225 32.71 15.60 4.29
CA ILE A 225 32.46 15.75 2.87
C ILE A 225 32.50 17.25 2.55
N SER A 226 33.40 17.65 1.64
CA SER A 226 33.48 19.06 1.26
C SER A 226 32.24 19.52 0.46
N ALA A 227 31.92 20.81 0.50
CA ALA A 227 30.81 21.35 -0.27
C ALA A 227 30.94 21.10 -1.78
N ALA A 228 32.18 21.11 -2.32
CA ALA A 228 32.42 20.81 -3.72
C ALA A 228 32.20 19.32 -4.09
N GLU A 229 32.51 18.40 -3.17
CA GLU A 229 32.19 16.99 -3.34
C GLU A 229 30.66 16.77 -3.28
N ALA A 230 29.98 17.42 -2.34
CA ALA A 230 28.54 17.31 -2.21
C ALA A 230 27.79 17.90 -3.42
N GLU A 231 28.23 19.06 -3.97
CA GLU A 231 27.57 19.74 -5.08
C GLU A 231 27.45 18.87 -6.35
N SER A 232 28.48 18.06 -6.64
CA SER A 232 28.52 17.21 -7.84
C SER A 232 28.52 15.71 -7.55
N GLY A 233 28.54 15.34 -6.28
CA GLY A 233 28.66 13.97 -5.81
C GLY A 233 27.33 13.25 -5.64
N PHE A 234 27.43 12.03 -5.13
CA PHE A 234 26.29 11.16 -4.88
C PHE A 234 25.63 11.44 -3.52
N PHE A 235 26.37 12.00 -2.57
CA PHE A 235 25.93 12.18 -1.18
C PHE A 235 25.97 13.64 -0.75
N HIS A 236 25.03 14.02 0.09
CA HIS A 236 25.06 15.30 0.81
C HIS A 236 26.16 15.33 1.89
N ASN A 237 26.55 16.54 2.29
CA ASN A 237 27.48 16.80 3.38
C ASN A 237 26.79 17.11 4.72
N PHE A 238 25.56 16.64 4.88
CA PHE A 238 24.79 16.73 6.12
C PHE A 238 24.00 15.44 6.34
N PRO A 239 23.78 15.04 7.61
CA PRO A 239 22.96 13.88 7.93
C PRO A 239 21.48 14.19 7.76
N ASP A 240 20.66 13.15 7.51
CA ASP A 240 19.21 13.26 7.50
C ASP A 240 18.59 12.20 8.44
N ILE A 241 18.61 10.93 8.09
CA ILE A 241 18.05 9.85 8.92
C ILE A 241 19.17 9.04 9.55
N GLY A 242 19.39 9.22 10.86
CA GLY A 242 20.37 8.45 11.62
C GLY A 242 21.77 8.47 11.00
N GLN A 243 22.35 7.30 10.78
CA GLN A 243 23.68 7.11 10.15
C GLN A 243 23.59 6.77 8.66
N LEU A 244 22.40 6.86 8.03
CA LEU A 244 22.22 6.51 6.63
C LEU A 244 22.95 7.48 5.70
N SER A 245 23.50 6.95 4.60
CA SER A 245 24.14 7.78 3.57
C SER A 245 23.08 8.56 2.81
N ASN A 246 23.08 9.88 3.03
CA ASN A 246 22.07 10.80 2.50
C ASN A 246 22.38 11.12 1.04
N PHE A 247 21.50 10.71 0.10
CA PHE A 247 21.67 10.94 -1.33
C PHE A 247 21.45 12.40 -1.70
N ASN A 248 22.21 12.88 -2.68
CA ASN A 248 22.05 14.23 -3.22
C ASN A 248 21.04 14.20 -4.37
N GLU A 249 19.80 14.43 -4.08
CA GLU A 249 18.67 14.48 -5.02
C GLU A 249 18.80 15.60 -6.07
N ASN A 250 19.67 16.58 -5.84
CA ASN A 250 19.96 17.64 -6.80
C ASN A 250 21.01 17.24 -7.85
N SER A 251 21.71 16.13 -7.62
CA SER A 251 22.70 15.60 -8.53
C SER A 251 22.06 14.86 -9.70
N PRO A 252 22.29 15.25 -10.98
CA PRO A 252 21.75 14.51 -12.12
C PRO A 252 22.14 13.04 -12.17
N ILE A 253 23.32 12.70 -11.64
CA ILE A 253 23.80 11.31 -11.59
C ILE A 253 22.91 10.47 -10.66
N VAL A 254 22.50 11.03 -9.52
CA VAL A 254 21.62 10.34 -8.56
C VAL A 254 20.23 10.17 -9.17
N VAL A 255 19.68 11.24 -9.77
CA VAL A 255 18.37 11.18 -10.44
C VAL A 255 18.35 10.13 -11.55
N GLU A 256 19.35 10.13 -12.43
CA GLU A 256 19.47 9.17 -13.53
C GLU A 256 19.64 7.75 -13.02
N TYR A 257 20.50 7.54 -12.03
CA TYR A 257 20.76 6.24 -11.42
C TYR A 257 19.48 5.64 -10.83
N LEU A 258 18.77 6.39 -10.00
CA LEU A 258 17.57 5.93 -9.34
C LEU A 258 16.41 5.70 -10.34
N LEU A 259 16.18 6.65 -11.24
CA LEU A 259 15.12 6.50 -12.25
C LEU A 259 15.34 5.25 -13.11
N ASN A 260 16.56 5.04 -13.61
CA ASN A 260 16.87 3.89 -14.46
C ASN A 260 16.78 2.56 -13.68
N SER A 261 17.15 2.55 -12.39
CA SER A 261 17.02 1.35 -11.56
C SER A 261 15.54 0.99 -11.32
N TYR A 262 14.67 1.97 -11.10
CA TYR A 262 13.24 1.71 -10.94
C TYR A 262 12.61 1.20 -12.25
N LEU A 263 12.94 1.81 -13.38
CA LEU A 263 12.49 1.34 -14.71
C LEU A 263 12.95 -0.10 -14.97
N TYR A 264 14.18 -0.45 -14.58
CA TYR A 264 14.71 -1.81 -14.71
C TYR A 264 13.84 -2.87 -13.99
N TRP A 265 13.31 -2.55 -12.80
CA TRP A 265 12.44 -3.47 -12.08
C TRP A 265 10.99 -3.46 -12.59
N LEU A 266 10.50 -2.32 -13.08
CA LEU A 266 9.20 -2.24 -13.74
C LEU A 266 9.16 -3.07 -15.03
N ASP A 267 10.25 -3.06 -15.80
CA ASP A 267 10.39 -3.91 -17.00
C ASP A 267 10.36 -5.41 -16.68
N GLN A 268 10.50 -5.79 -15.41
CA GLN A 268 10.44 -7.16 -14.92
C GLN A 268 9.10 -7.49 -14.22
N GLY A 269 8.11 -6.63 -14.30
CA GLY A 269 6.73 -6.95 -13.92
C GLY A 269 6.28 -6.42 -12.56
N ALA A 270 6.91 -5.38 -12.01
CA ALA A 270 6.29 -4.65 -10.91
C ALA A 270 5.13 -3.78 -11.42
N ASP A 271 4.02 -3.72 -10.67
CA ASP A 271 2.74 -3.15 -11.14
C ASP A 271 2.40 -1.80 -10.51
N ALA A 272 2.93 -1.53 -9.33
CA ALA A 272 2.76 -0.27 -8.61
C ALA A 272 4.01 0.04 -7.79
N ILE A 273 4.12 1.27 -7.31
CA ILE A 273 5.30 1.73 -6.55
C ILE A 273 4.89 2.30 -5.20
N ARG A 274 5.56 1.82 -4.14
CA ARG A 274 5.59 2.49 -2.83
C ARG A 274 6.89 3.27 -2.68
N ILE A 275 6.79 4.53 -2.30
CA ILE A 275 7.94 5.41 -2.05
C ILE A 275 8.20 5.50 -0.56
N ASP A 276 9.42 5.09 -0.17
CA ASP A 276 9.91 5.24 1.19
C ASP A 276 10.26 6.70 1.52
N THR A 277 9.98 7.14 2.74
CA THR A 277 10.47 8.41 3.31
C THR A 277 10.30 9.65 2.43
N ILE A 278 9.17 9.76 1.70
CA ILE A 278 8.94 10.83 0.70
C ILE A 278 9.16 12.24 1.26
N LYS A 279 8.88 12.47 2.55
CA LYS A 279 8.99 13.79 3.21
C LYS A 279 10.42 14.31 3.32
N HIS A 280 11.42 13.41 3.24
CA HIS A 280 12.83 13.74 3.38
C HIS A 280 13.46 14.25 2.09
N VAL A 281 12.78 14.05 0.96
CA VAL A 281 13.25 14.46 -0.36
C VAL A 281 12.28 15.48 -0.95
N PRO A 282 12.76 16.61 -1.54
CA PRO A 282 11.91 17.64 -2.11
C PRO A 282 10.95 17.14 -3.20
N ASN A 283 9.74 17.69 -3.24
CA ASN A 283 8.71 17.28 -4.19
C ASN A 283 9.15 17.36 -5.67
N HIS A 284 10.04 18.30 -6.03
CA HIS A 284 10.51 18.42 -7.42
C HIS A 284 11.32 17.20 -7.89
N PHE A 285 12.05 16.55 -6.98
CA PHE A 285 12.73 15.28 -7.28
C PHE A 285 11.72 14.19 -7.58
N TRP A 286 10.75 14.00 -6.68
CA TRP A 286 9.72 12.98 -6.87
C TRP A 286 8.87 13.22 -8.10
N LYS A 287 8.57 14.49 -8.41
CA LYS A 287 7.91 14.82 -9.68
C LYS A 287 8.75 14.42 -10.88
N THR A 288 10.06 14.65 -10.84
CA THR A 288 10.97 14.24 -11.93
C THR A 288 10.98 12.72 -12.10
N ILE A 289 11.05 11.97 -11.00
CA ILE A 289 11.02 10.50 -11.00
C ILE A 289 9.67 9.98 -11.53
N THR A 290 8.55 10.48 -11.01
CA THR A 290 7.21 10.01 -11.42
C THR A 290 6.89 10.38 -12.87
N ASP A 291 7.27 11.57 -13.34
CA ASP A 291 7.11 11.96 -14.74
C ASP A 291 7.98 11.06 -15.65
N GLY A 292 9.21 10.75 -15.24
CA GLY A 292 10.11 9.84 -15.97
C GLY A 292 9.55 8.43 -16.08
N ILE A 293 8.98 7.90 -15.01
CA ILE A 293 8.34 6.57 -15.01
C ILE A 293 7.05 6.59 -15.86
N ARG A 294 6.17 7.59 -15.68
CA ARG A 294 4.93 7.70 -16.44
C ARG A 294 5.15 7.91 -17.95
N ALA A 295 6.32 8.36 -18.36
CA ALA A 295 6.66 8.42 -19.79
C ALA A 295 6.67 7.02 -20.45
N SER A 296 6.99 5.95 -19.71
CA SER A 296 6.98 4.56 -20.18
C SER A 296 5.77 3.78 -19.65
N TYR A 297 5.30 4.11 -18.46
CA TYR A 297 4.19 3.48 -17.74
C TYR A 297 3.15 4.52 -17.35
N PRO A 298 2.29 5.00 -18.30
CA PRO A 298 1.40 6.16 -18.07
C PRO A 298 0.39 5.96 -16.95
N ASP A 299 -0.05 4.72 -16.70
CA ASP A 299 -1.04 4.36 -15.69
C ASP A 299 -0.40 3.88 -14.38
N MET A 300 0.92 4.11 -14.17
CA MET A 300 1.62 3.70 -12.95
C MET A 300 1.03 4.36 -11.72
N PHE A 301 0.55 3.55 -10.79
CA PHE A 301 0.09 4.00 -9.49
C PHE A 301 1.26 4.16 -8.51
N PHE A 302 1.30 5.30 -7.83
CA PHE A 302 2.30 5.60 -6.81
C PHE A 302 1.62 5.90 -5.49
N PHE A 303 2.17 5.36 -4.42
CA PHE A 303 1.85 5.83 -3.08
C PHE A 303 3.10 5.94 -2.22
N ALA A 304 3.05 6.78 -1.20
CA ALA A 304 4.24 7.13 -0.46
C ALA A 304 4.03 7.17 1.04
N GLU A 305 5.16 6.98 1.75
CA GLU A 305 5.22 7.17 3.19
C GLU A 305 5.63 8.60 3.54
N HIS A 306 4.68 9.35 4.08
CA HIS A 306 4.97 10.56 4.84
C HIS A 306 4.46 10.37 6.26
N TRP A 307 5.32 9.94 7.16
CA TRP A 307 4.92 9.73 8.55
C TRP A 307 4.51 11.04 9.23
N SER A 308 3.24 11.33 9.18
CA SER A 308 2.60 12.46 9.85
C SER A 308 1.11 12.17 10.04
N HIS A 309 0.57 12.56 11.19
CA HIS A 309 -0.87 12.53 11.46
C HIS A 309 -1.57 13.84 11.05
N ASP A 310 -0.85 14.75 10.42
CA ASP A 310 -1.38 15.98 9.86
C ASP A 310 -1.79 15.73 8.39
N ALA A 311 -3.08 15.79 8.12
CA ALA A 311 -3.64 15.54 6.80
C ALA A 311 -3.12 16.55 5.74
N GLU A 312 -2.96 17.82 6.09
CA GLU A 312 -2.44 18.84 5.16
C GLU A 312 -0.98 18.56 4.78
N ALA A 313 -0.18 18.10 5.77
CA ALA A 313 1.22 17.78 5.53
C ALA A 313 1.40 16.61 4.57
N ILE A 314 0.58 15.55 4.68
CA ILE A 314 0.69 14.39 3.77
C ILE A 314 0.01 14.64 2.42
N ALA A 315 -1.04 15.44 2.38
CA ALA A 315 -1.84 15.71 1.18
C ALA A 315 -1.07 16.46 0.08
N GLN A 316 0.00 17.20 0.43
CA GLN A 316 0.79 17.93 -0.55
C GLN A 316 1.31 17.01 -1.69
N HIS A 317 1.62 15.74 -1.37
CA HIS A 317 2.15 14.79 -2.35
C HIS A 317 1.10 14.34 -3.37
N THR A 318 -0.19 14.41 -3.00
CA THR A 318 -1.29 14.03 -3.89
C THR A 318 -1.52 15.04 -5.02
N LYS A 319 -0.96 16.25 -4.89
CA LYS A 319 -1.15 17.31 -5.88
C LYS A 319 -0.35 17.03 -7.16
N PRO A 320 -0.93 17.28 -8.37
CA PRO A 320 -0.26 17.03 -9.65
C PRO A 320 1.07 17.76 -9.81
N GLU A 321 1.19 18.99 -9.29
CA GLU A 321 2.43 19.77 -9.30
C GLU A 321 3.56 19.15 -8.47
N ASN A 322 3.25 18.23 -7.56
CA ASN A 322 4.20 17.52 -6.72
C ASN A 322 4.39 16.05 -7.14
N GLY A 323 3.82 15.65 -8.30
CA GLY A 323 3.97 14.32 -8.86
C GLY A 323 2.69 13.47 -8.84
N GLY A 324 1.60 13.93 -8.19
CA GLY A 324 0.33 13.19 -8.13
C GLY A 324 0.53 11.81 -7.50
N ILE A 325 1.09 11.77 -6.30
CA ILE A 325 1.46 10.56 -5.58
C ILE A 325 0.46 10.35 -4.44
N SER A 326 -0.24 9.23 -4.40
CA SER A 326 -1.07 8.87 -3.25
C SER A 326 -0.21 8.69 -2.00
N VAL A 327 -0.82 8.60 -0.84
CA VAL A 327 -0.10 8.48 0.44
C VAL A 327 -0.73 7.43 1.35
N LEU A 328 0.10 6.87 2.23
CA LEU A 328 -0.34 6.12 3.39
C LEU A 328 -1.12 7.04 4.34
N ASP A 329 -2.36 6.67 4.66
CA ASP A 329 -3.29 7.46 5.46
C ASP A 329 -2.99 7.34 6.96
N PHE A 330 -1.92 7.99 7.42
CA PHE A 330 -1.55 8.01 8.83
C PHE A 330 -2.60 8.65 9.77
N PRO A 331 -3.33 9.71 9.37
CA PRO A 331 -4.47 10.17 10.16
C PRO A 331 -5.53 9.08 10.37
N GLY A 332 -5.85 8.32 9.31
CA GLY A 332 -6.76 7.18 9.38
C GLY A 332 -6.21 6.02 10.21
N GLN A 333 -4.92 5.74 10.09
CA GLN A 333 -4.23 4.74 10.90
C GLN A 333 -4.41 5.02 12.41
N LYS A 334 -4.13 6.25 12.84
CA LYS A 334 -4.27 6.67 14.23
C LYS A 334 -5.73 6.56 14.72
N ALA A 335 -6.68 7.00 13.90
CA ALA A 335 -8.10 6.92 14.22
C ALA A 335 -8.57 5.46 14.37
N MET A 336 -8.19 4.57 13.44
CA MET A 336 -8.55 3.15 13.51
C MET A 336 -7.95 2.44 14.73
N GLN A 337 -6.68 2.68 15.06
CA GLN A 337 -6.08 2.11 16.28
C GLN A 337 -6.80 2.59 17.54
N SER A 338 -7.19 3.86 17.59
CA SER A 338 -7.91 4.43 18.73
C SER A 338 -9.33 3.83 18.87
N VAL A 339 -10.05 3.67 17.78
CA VAL A 339 -11.44 3.22 17.77
C VAL A 339 -11.57 1.70 17.92
N PHE A 340 -10.70 0.92 17.29
CA PHE A 340 -10.77 -0.54 17.26
C PHE A 340 -9.77 -1.23 18.17
N GLY A 341 -8.78 -0.50 18.69
CA GLY A 341 -7.82 -0.98 19.68
C GLY A 341 -8.40 -1.04 21.10
N LEU A 342 -7.53 -1.19 22.09
CA LEU A 342 -7.94 -1.26 23.49
C LEU A 342 -8.48 0.06 24.05
N ASP A 343 -8.20 1.20 23.39
CA ASP A 343 -8.72 2.52 23.79
C ASP A 343 -10.22 2.64 23.55
N ASP A 344 -10.75 1.83 22.64
CA ASP A 344 -12.17 1.64 22.34
C ASP A 344 -12.97 2.96 22.17
N GLN A 345 -12.34 3.95 21.48
CA GLN A 345 -12.96 5.26 21.27
C GLN A 345 -14.21 5.17 20.39
N PRO A 346 -15.14 6.16 20.44
CA PRO A 346 -16.35 6.16 19.65
C PRO A 346 -16.10 6.03 18.14
N MET A 347 -17.00 5.31 17.42
CA MET A 347 -16.93 5.26 15.94
C MET A 347 -17.12 6.62 15.29
N SER A 348 -17.73 7.59 15.96
CA SER A 348 -17.82 8.98 15.48
C SER A 348 -16.46 9.64 15.29
N ASP A 349 -15.41 9.18 15.97
CA ASP A 349 -14.06 9.74 15.87
C ASP A 349 -13.41 9.41 14.52
N LEU A 350 -13.90 8.37 13.83
CA LEU A 350 -13.48 8.05 12.46
C LEU A 350 -13.84 9.16 11.44
N LEU A 351 -14.84 10.00 11.74
CA LEU A 351 -15.22 11.08 10.82
C LEU A 351 -14.12 12.11 10.61
N ALA A 352 -13.27 12.31 11.61
CA ALA A 352 -12.26 13.37 11.63
C ALA A 352 -11.16 13.20 10.55
N TYR A 353 -10.90 11.97 10.08
CA TYR A 353 -9.84 11.71 9.10
C TYR A 353 -10.35 11.52 7.65
N LEU A 354 -11.66 11.45 7.44
CA LEU A 354 -12.20 11.03 6.13
C LEU A 354 -11.95 12.04 5.01
N HIS A 355 -12.03 13.34 5.29
CA HIS A 355 -11.75 14.42 4.35
C HIS A 355 -12.37 14.21 2.95
N LEU A 356 -13.69 13.91 2.91
CA LEU A 356 -14.35 13.46 1.67
C LEU A 356 -14.58 14.59 0.66
N GLU A 357 -14.80 15.84 1.14
CA GLU A 357 -15.27 16.95 0.31
C GLU A 357 -14.54 18.28 0.58
N ASP A 358 -13.60 18.32 1.52
CA ASP A 358 -12.93 19.56 1.93
C ASP A 358 -11.76 19.99 1.03
N GLY A 359 -11.38 19.13 0.08
CA GLY A 359 -10.33 19.42 -0.91
C GLY A 359 -8.90 19.40 -0.35
N ILE A 360 -8.69 18.84 0.85
CA ILE A 360 -7.35 18.64 1.41
C ILE A 360 -6.52 17.74 0.48
N TYR A 361 -7.02 16.53 0.22
CA TYR A 361 -6.42 15.61 -0.75
C TYR A 361 -6.88 15.91 -2.18
N GLU A 362 -6.06 15.61 -3.19
CA GLU A 362 -6.50 15.63 -4.58
C GLU A 362 -7.64 14.65 -4.81
N ASN A 363 -7.48 13.41 -4.32
CA ASN A 363 -8.54 12.42 -4.27
C ASN A 363 -8.45 11.55 -3.00
N PRO A 364 -9.39 11.67 -2.03
CA PRO A 364 -9.35 10.88 -0.80
C PRO A 364 -9.65 9.40 -1.00
N TYR A 365 -10.22 9.00 -2.14
CA TYR A 365 -10.54 7.60 -2.45
C TYR A 365 -9.34 6.78 -2.92
N GLU A 366 -8.23 7.44 -3.23
CA GLU A 366 -6.97 6.81 -3.65
C GLU A 366 -5.98 6.60 -2.51
N LEU A 367 -6.28 7.09 -1.30
CA LEU A 367 -5.39 6.95 -0.15
C LEU A 367 -5.24 5.49 0.27
N MET A 368 -4.01 5.09 0.59
CA MET A 368 -3.71 3.75 1.12
C MET A 368 -4.09 3.67 2.59
N THR A 369 -5.19 3.02 2.91
CA THR A 369 -5.73 2.95 4.26
C THR A 369 -5.22 1.72 5.00
N PHE A 370 -4.78 1.89 6.24
CA PHE A 370 -4.18 0.84 7.05
C PHE A 370 -4.34 1.15 8.54
N TYR A 371 -4.07 0.20 9.41
CA TYR A 371 -4.10 0.43 10.86
C TYR A 371 -2.78 0.05 11.58
N ASP A 372 -1.92 -0.75 10.96
CA ASP A 372 -0.54 -1.00 11.42
C ASP A 372 0.38 -1.31 10.23
N ASN A 373 1.69 -1.14 10.44
CA ASN A 373 2.73 -1.51 9.50
C ASN A 373 4.03 -1.90 10.25
N HIS A 374 5.13 -2.02 9.53
CA HIS A 374 6.41 -2.49 10.07
C HIS A 374 7.15 -1.46 10.95
N ASP A 375 6.84 -0.17 10.86
CA ASP A 375 7.56 0.93 11.54
C ASP A 375 6.88 1.42 12.82
N MET A 376 5.69 0.92 13.12
CA MET A 376 4.92 1.33 14.29
C MET A 376 4.50 0.13 15.13
N SER A 377 3.91 0.39 16.30
CA SER A 377 3.32 -0.72 17.07
C SER A 377 2.16 -1.35 16.31
N ARG A 378 2.15 -2.69 16.26
CA ARG A 378 0.98 -3.43 15.79
C ARG A 378 -0.25 -3.06 16.61
N MET A 379 -1.42 -3.08 15.99
CA MET A 379 -2.67 -2.76 16.69
C MET A 379 -2.82 -3.64 17.94
N ASN A 380 -3.05 -3.00 19.09
CA ASN A 380 -3.31 -3.67 20.34
C ASN A 380 -4.81 -3.81 20.55
N ALA A 381 -5.37 -4.93 20.09
CA ALA A 381 -6.81 -5.19 20.13
C ALA A 381 -7.13 -6.64 20.49
N LYS A 382 -8.37 -6.90 20.92
CA LYS A 382 -8.96 -8.24 20.95
C LYS A 382 -9.30 -8.67 19.51
N ASP A 383 -9.62 -9.95 19.30
CA ASP A 383 -10.07 -10.47 17.99
C ASP A 383 -11.21 -9.63 17.39
N ALA A 384 -12.18 -9.25 18.22
CA ALA A 384 -13.29 -8.39 17.82
C ALA A 384 -12.83 -7.03 17.27
N GLY A 385 -11.78 -6.44 17.84
CA GLY A 385 -11.22 -5.18 17.35
C GLY A 385 -10.64 -5.32 15.94
N PHE A 386 -9.87 -6.39 15.67
CA PHE A 386 -9.38 -6.69 14.32
C PHE A 386 -10.52 -6.94 13.33
N ILE A 387 -11.54 -7.70 13.71
CA ILE A 387 -12.72 -7.95 12.88
C ILE A 387 -13.41 -6.62 12.52
N ASN A 388 -13.63 -5.74 13.50
CA ASN A 388 -14.25 -4.45 13.27
C ASN A 388 -13.38 -3.49 12.44
N ALA A 389 -12.07 -3.52 12.66
CA ALA A 389 -11.12 -2.76 11.83
C ALA A 389 -11.16 -3.22 10.36
N HIS A 390 -11.20 -4.52 10.10
CA HIS A 390 -11.35 -5.06 8.74
C HIS A 390 -12.70 -4.70 8.13
N ASN A 391 -13.80 -4.81 8.89
CA ASN A 391 -15.12 -4.41 8.41
C ASN A 391 -15.15 -2.93 7.99
N TRP A 392 -14.50 -2.05 8.74
CA TRP A 392 -14.37 -0.64 8.38
C TRP A 392 -13.43 -0.45 7.18
N LEU A 393 -12.23 -1.01 7.23
CA LEU A 393 -11.18 -0.86 6.22
C LEU A 393 -11.64 -1.27 4.82
N PHE A 394 -12.42 -2.34 4.71
CA PHE A 394 -12.90 -2.87 3.42
C PHE A 394 -14.22 -2.27 2.95
N THR A 395 -14.89 -1.44 3.75
CA THR A 395 -16.16 -0.80 3.36
C THR A 395 -16.06 0.71 3.22
N SER A 396 -15.17 1.38 3.96
CA SER A 396 -14.95 2.81 3.87
C SER A 396 -14.13 3.21 2.64
N ARG A 397 -13.92 4.51 2.46
CA ARG A 397 -13.09 5.07 1.36
C ARG A 397 -11.63 4.64 1.46
N GLY A 398 -10.93 4.67 0.35
CA GLY A 398 -9.51 4.37 0.23
C GLY A 398 -9.22 2.92 -0.20
N ILE A 399 -7.93 2.61 -0.34
CA ILE A 399 -7.40 1.31 -0.79
C ILE A 399 -6.87 0.57 0.43
N PRO A 400 -7.44 -0.58 0.81
CA PRO A 400 -7.08 -1.27 2.05
C PRO A 400 -5.71 -1.92 1.96
N VAL A 401 -4.90 -1.72 3.00
CA VAL A 401 -3.63 -2.39 3.24
C VAL A 401 -3.69 -3.15 4.56
N VAL A 402 -3.32 -4.42 4.55
CA VAL A 402 -3.20 -5.26 5.76
C VAL A 402 -1.79 -5.80 5.87
N TYR A 403 -1.16 -5.58 7.00
CA TYR A 403 0.20 -6.02 7.30
C TYR A 403 0.21 -7.50 7.69
N TYR A 404 1.19 -8.29 7.22
CA TYR A 404 1.27 -9.73 7.45
C TYR A 404 1.08 -10.09 8.92
N GLY A 405 0.30 -11.13 9.18
CA GLY A 405 -0.02 -11.61 10.52
C GLY A 405 -1.16 -10.86 11.22
N SER A 406 -1.59 -9.69 10.74
CA SER A 406 -2.70 -8.95 11.34
C SER A 406 -4.04 -9.67 11.16
N GLU A 407 -4.14 -10.54 10.16
CA GLU A 407 -5.27 -11.47 9.95
C GLU A 407 -5.41 -12.55 11.06
N THR A 408 -4.41 -12.64 11.95
CA THR A 408 -4.43 -13.52 13.12
C THR A 408 -4.17 -12.78 14.43
N GLY A 409 -4.00 -11.45 14.37
CA GLY A 409 -3.60 -10.64 15.50
C GLY A 409 -2.20 -11.01 16.02
N PHE A 410 -1.29 -11.35 15.10
CA PHE A 410 0.10 -11.69 15.40
C PHE A 410 0.82 -10.54 16.10
N ARG A 411 1.52 -10.83 17.21
CA ARG A 411 2.32 -9.84 17.95
C ARG A 411 1.59 -8.54 18.32
N ARG A 412 0.32 -8.61 18.71
CA ARG A 412 -0.53 -7.48 19.14
C ARG A 412 0.21 -6.54 20.08
N GLY A 413 0.16 -5.24 19.78
CA GLY A 413 0.75 -4.19 20.61
C GLY A 413 2.28 -4.15 20.65
N GLN A 414 2.96 -5.03 19.90
CA GLN A 414 4.42 -5.02 19.87
C GLN A 414 4.94 -3.93 18.96
N GLY A 415 5.90 -3.12 19.47
CA GLY A 415 6.56 -2.08 18.72
C GLY A 415 7.57 -2.62 17.71
N GLU A 416 8.07 -1.74 16.83
CA GLU A 416 9.01 -2.03 15.75
C GLU A 416 10.16 -2.94 16.21
N HIS A 417 10.87 -2.55 17.22
CA HIS A 417 12.03 -3.28 17.74
C HIS A 417 11.69 -4.21 18.92
N ALA A 418 10.42 -4.52 19.13
CA ALA A 418 9.94 -5.34 20.24
C ALA A 418 9.04 -6.49 19.76
N GLY A 419 9.28 -7.00 18.55
CA GLY A 419 8.57 -8.14 17.96
C GLY A 419 7.54 -7.82 16.89
N ASN A 420 7.33 -6.54 16.52
CA ASN A 420 6.47 -6.20 15.37
C ASN A 420 6.93 -6.93 14.11
N ARG A 421 8.25 -6.91 13.83
CA ARG A 421 8.90 -7.55 12.68
C ARG A 421 9.36 -8.98 12.97
N ASP A 422 8.71 -9.70 13.88
CA ASP A 422 9.05 -11.09 14.13
C ASP A 422 8.73 -11.98 12.94
N TYR A 423 9.48 -13.10 12.83
CA TYR A 423 9.29 -14.09 11.79
C TYR A 423 7.92 -14.78 11.94
N TYR A 424 7.14 -14.78 10.86
CA TYR A 424 5.82 -15.40 10.82
C TYR A 424 5.93 -16.90 10.61
N GLY A 425 6.54 -17.31 9.50
CA GLY A 425 6.81 -18.71 9.19
C GLY A 425 5.58 -19.51 8.75
N GLN A 426 5.83 -20.63 8.09
CA GLN A 426 4.78 -21.49 7.54
C GLN A 426 3.83 -22.02 8.63
N ASP A 427 4.34 -22.29 9.83
CA ASP A 427 3.53 -22.77 10.97
C ASP A 427 2.42 -21.79 11.38
N LYS A 428 2.67 -20.48 11.27
CA LYS A 428 1.67 -19.45 11.55
C LYS A 428 0.67 -19.29 10.42
N VAL A 429 1.13 -19.39 9.16
CA VAL A 429 0.25 -19.43 7.99
C VAL A 429 -0.74 -20.60 8.13
N ASP A 430 -0.22 -21.80 8.36
CA ASP A 430 -1.04 -23.01 8.49
C ASP A 430 -2.03 -22.94 9.67
N TRP A 431 -1.56 -22.44 10.81
CA TRP A 431 -2.43 -22.21 11.97
C TRP A 431 -3.49 -21.14 11.69
N GLY A 432 -3.11 -20.09 10.94
CA GLY A 432 -3.95 -18.95 10.60
C GLY A 432 -5.14 -19.31 9.69
N VAL A 433 -5.06 -20.38 8.89
CA VAL A 433 -6.10 -20.76 7.90
C VAL A 433 -7.52 -20.75 8.48
N ASN A 434 -7.68 -21.20 9.72
CA ASN A 434 -8.98 -21.27 10.38
C ASN A 434 -9.20 -20.20 11.46
N HIS A 435 -8.32 -19.19 11.54
CA HIS A 435 -8.42 -18.16 12.57
C HIS A 435 -9.70 -17.30 12.42
N PRO A 436 -10.43 -16.96 13.50
CA PRO A 436 -11.67 -16.18 13.41
C PRO A 436 -11.50 -14.82 12.73
N ILE A 437 -10.41 -14.10 13.01
CA ILE A 437 -10.11 -12.80 12.38
C ILE A 437 -9.97 -12.98 10.86
N ARG A 438 -9.17 -13.98 10.41
CA ARG A 438 -8.96 -14.25 8.98
C ARG A 438 -10.25 -14.61 8.26
N ARG A 439 -11.12 -15.44 8.88
CA ARG A 439 -12.42 -15.77 8.27
C ARG A 439 -13.29 -14.55 8.06
N ALA A 440 -13.40 -13.68 9.08
CA ALA A 440 -14.14 -12.44 8.96
C ALA A 440 -13.53 -11.49 7.92
N LEU A 441 -12.19 -11.44 7.81
CA LEU A 441 -11.50 -10.70 6.78
C LEU A 441 -11.85 -11.23 5.38
N ILE A 442 -11.80 -12.54 5.16
CA ILE A 442 -12.21 -13.17 3.89
C ILE A 442 -13.61 -12.73 3.50
N ASP A 443 -14.56 -12.84 4.42
CA ASP A 443 -15.96 -12.53 4.14
C ASP A 443 -16.12 -11.07 3.64
N ILE A 444 -15.57 -10.09 4.34
CA ILE A 444 -15.72 -8.68 3.97
C ILE A 444 -14.87 -8.28 2.77
N ALA A 445 -13.67 -8.82 2.62
CA ALA A 445 -12.80 -8.55 1.49
C ALA A 445 -13.41 -9.09 0.18
N GLN A 446 -14.04 -10.27 0.22
CA GLN A 446 -14.78 -10.82 -0.92
C GLN A 446 -16.03 -9.98 -1.27
N VAL A 447 -16.66 -9.31 -0.31
CA VAL A 447 -17.73 -8.35 -0.60
C VAL A 447 -17.16 -7.16 -1.37
N ARG A 448 -16.05 -6.52 -0.88
CA ARG A 448 -15.41 -5.42 -1.57
C ARG A 448 -14.96 -5.81 -2.98
N LYS A 449 -14.32 -6.98 -3.15
CA LYS A 449 -13.80 -7.46 -4.45
C LYS A 449 -14.88 -7.54 -5.53
N ARG A 450 -16.16 -7.68 -5.15
CA ARG A 450 -17.30 -7.78 -6.06
C ARG A 450 -18.14 -6.50 -6.18
N SER A 451 -17.79 -5.45 -5.44
CA SER A 451 -18.58 -4.21 -5.36
C SER A 451 -17.77 -3.02 -5.84
N VAL A 452 -18.11 -2.51 -7.03
CA VAL A 452 -17.52 -1.28 -7.56
C VAL A 452 -17.83 -0.08 -6.67
N ALA A 453 -18.98 -0.05 -6.04
CA ALA A 453 -19.33 1.01 -5.09
C ALA A 453 -18.38 1.04 -3.89
N LEU A 454 -18.00 -0.13 -3.33
CA LEU A 454 -17.03 -0.18 -2.23
C LEU A 454 -15.60 0.14 -2.67
N GLN A 455 -15.25 -0.18 -3.92
CA GLN A 455 -13.94 0.08 -4.48
C GLN A 455 -13.75 1.54 -4.88
N ARG A 456 -14.64 2.07 -5.72
CA ARG A 456 -14.48 3.33 -6.48
C ARG A 456 -15.60 4.35 -6.25
N GLY A 457 -16.65 3.99 -5.52
CA GLY A 457 -17.81 4.86 -5.29
C GLY A 457 -17.51 5.99 -4.29
N VAL A 458 -18.28 7.07 -4.37
CA VAL A 458 -18.30 8.12 -3.35
C VAL A 458 -18.85 7.59 -2.03
N GLN A 459 -18.38 8.13 -0.91
CA GLN A 459 -18.89 7.81 0.43
C GLN A 459 -19.75 8.96 0.94
N ILE A 460 -20.94 8.64 1.44
CA ILE A 460 -21.88 9.59 2.04
C ILE A 460 -22.15 9.10 3.45
N ASN A 461 -21.65 9.81 4.44
CA ASN A 461 -21.84 9.48 5.85
C ASN A 461 -23.29 9.76 6.27
N ASP A 462 -23.87 8.88 7.12
CA ASP A 462 -25.22 9.05 7.65
C ASP A 462 -25.19 9.13 9.18
N THR A 463 -25.15 8.02 9.89
CA THR A 463 -25.21 8.02 11.36
C THR A 463 -23.95 7.41 11.96
N PHE A 464 -23.33 8.14 12.90
CA PHE A 464 -22.19 7.68 13.67
C PHE A 464 -22.44 7.89 15.17
N SER A 465 -22.18 6.87 15.96
CA SER A 465 -22.36 6.88 17.41
C SER A 465 -21.11 6.34 18.12
N THR A 466 -21.24 5.99 19.38
CA THR A 466 -20.15 5.30 20.11
C THR A 466 -19.85 3.92 19.50
N ASP A 467 -20.90 3.13 19.27
CA ASP A 467 -20.73 1.70 18.90
C ASP A 467 -21.09 1.41 17.45
N THR A 468 -21.80 2.28 16.77
CA THR A 468 -22.35 1.99 15.45
C THR A 468 -22.05 3.09 14.44
N ALA A 469 -21.91 2.69 13.18
CA ALA A 469 -21.82 3.61 12.06
C ALA A 469 -22.68 3.13 10.89
N SER A 470 -23.20 4.09 10.12
CA SER A 470 -23.84 3.82 8.84
C SER A 470 -23.45 4.87 7.82
N PHE A 471 -23.26 4.42 6.59
CA PHE A 471 -22.94 5.26 5.44
C PHE A 471 -23.32 4.56 4.14
N ILE A 472 -23.27 5.31 3.06
CA ILE A 472 -23.56 4.83 1.71
C ILE A 472 -22.27 4.90 0.89
N ARG A 473 -22.03 3.88 0.08
CA ARG A 473 -21.08 3.95 -1.02
C ARG A 473 -21.88 3.92 -2.32
N ALA A 474 -21.64 4.88 -3.18
CA ALA A 474 -22.41 5.05 -4.41
C ALA A 474 -21.46 5.15 -5.60
N TYR A 475 -21.66 4.29 -6.59
CA TYR A 475 -20.97 4.34 -7.88
C TYR A 475 -21.99 4.40 -8.99
N GLN A 476 -21.90 5.39 -9.86
CA GLN A 476 -22.71 5.46 -11.08
C GLN A 476 -21.96 6.21 -12.17
N ASP A 477 -21.73 5.54 -13.28
CA ASP A 477 -21.25 6.09 -14.53
C ASP A 477 -22.28 5.86 -15.67
N GLU A 478 -21.85 5.96 -16.92
CA GLU A 478 -22.70 5.73 -18.07
C GLU A 478 -23.20 4.27 -18.18
N SER A 479 -22.43 3.31 -17.69
CA SER A 479 -22.59 1.87 -17.90
C SER A 479 -23.03 1.12 -16.65
N VAL A 480 -22.50 1.49 -15.48
CA VAL A 480 -22.67 0.77 -14.21
C VAL A 480 -23.30 1.67 -13.18
N SER A 481 -24.19 1.09 -12.38
CA SER A 481 -24.79 1.75 -11.22
C SER A 481 -24.83 0.76 -10.06
N GLU A 482 -24.25 1.14 -8.92
CA GLU A 482 -24.30 0.35 -7.71
C GLU A 482 -24.36 1.23 -6.46
N LEU A 483 -25.30 0.93 -5.58
CA LEU A 483 -25.41 1.47 -4.22
C LEU A 483 -25.06 0.39 -3.21
N ALA A 484 -24.21 0.70 -2.24
CA ALA A 484 -23.96 -0.13 -1.08
C ALA A 484 -24.39 0.63 0.19
N LEU A 485 -25.38 0.11 0.91
CA LEU A 485 -25.75 0.58 2.24
C LEU A 485 -24.91 -0.18 3.26
N VAL A 486 -24.05 0.52 3.99
CA VAL A 486 -23.13 -0.07 4.96
C VAL A 486 -23.58 0.27 6.38
N MET A 487 -23.70 -0.74 7.23
CA MET A 487 -24.03 -0.61 8.63
C MET A 487 -23.06 -1.43 9.48
N LEU A 488 -22.47 -0.84 10.52
CA LEU A 488 -21.49 -1.46 11.40
C LEU A 488 -21.93 -1.41 12.85
N ASN A 489 -21.62 -2.47 13.58
CA ASN A 489 -21.77 -2.56 15.03
C ASN A 489 -20.48 -3.11 15.64
N LYS A 490 -19.68 -2.28 16.36
CA LYS A 490 -18.47 -2.72 17.07
C LYS A 490 -18.74 -3.19 18.51
N SER A 491 -19.99 -3.01 19.00
CA SER A 491 -20.34 -3.41 20.35
C SER A 491 -20.29 -4.92 20.55
N ALA A 492 -20.01 -5.35 21.77
CA ALA A 492 -20.18 -6.73 22.22
C ALA A 492 -21.66 -7.14 22.39
N GLU A 493 -22.60 -6.22 22.14
CA GLU A 493 -24.03 -6.46 22.17
C GLU A 493 -24.66 -6.19 20.81
N ALA A 494 -25.77 -6.85 20.51
CA ALA A 494 -26.55 -6.55 19.32
C ALA A 494 -27.17 -5.15 19.41
N ARG A 495 -27.01 -4.34 18.36
CA ARG A 495 -27.49 -2.95 18.25
C ARG A 495 -28.44 -2.79 17.08
N SER A 496 -29.41 -1.87 17.23
CA SER A 496 -30.17 -1.37 16.08
C SER A 496 -29.39 -0.24 15.44
N VAL A 497 -29.07 -0.39 14.15
CA VAL A 497 -28.38 0.62 13.35
C VAL A 497 -29.37 1.20 12.37
N SER A 498 -29.43 2.53 12.28
CA SER A 498 -30.32 3.25 11.37
C SER A 498 -29.52 3.82 10.20
N LEU A 499 -30.17 3.96 9.05
CA LEU A 499 -29.62 4.57 7.85
C LEU A 499 -30.75 5.24 7.05
N THR A 500 -30.45 6.39 6.44
CA THR A 500 -31.34 7.05 5.49
C THR A 500 -31.10 6.49 4.09
N VAL A 501 -32.01 5.63 3.62
CA VAL A 501 -31.96 4.99 2.32
C VAL A 501 -32.26 6.01 1.23
N PRO A 502 -31.36 6.27 0.27
CA PRO A 502 -31.55 7.33 -0.72
C PRO A 502 -32.46 6.91 -1.89
N HIS A 503 -32.58 5.61 -2.17
CA HIS A 503 -33.27 5.07 -3.33
C HIS A 503 -33.99 3.77 -3.00
N SER A 504 -35.26 3.64 -3.39
CA SER A 504 -36.01 2.38 -3.25
C SER A 504 -35.50 1.33 -4.23
N CYS A 505 -35.14 0.17 -3.73
CA CYS A 505 -34.57 -0.90 -4.54
C CYS A 505 -34.81 -2.28 -3.92
N ASN A 506 -34.72 -3.34 -4.72
CA ASN A 506 -34.54 -4.69 -4.20
C ASN A 506 -33.05 -4.91 -3.89
N TYR A 507 -32.70 -4.71 -2.62
CA TYR A 507 -31.33 -4.86 -2.14
C TYR A 507 -31.01 -6.30 -1.81
N LYS A 508 -29.75 -6.68 -2.07
CA LYS A 508 -29.19 -7.97 -1.67
C LYS A 508 -28.11 -7.77 -0.61
N GLU A 509 -28.29 -8.41 0.54
CA GLU A 509 -27.28 -8.42 1.58
C GLU A 509 -26.09 -9.29 1.14
N ALA A 510 -24.90 -8.70 1.08
CA ALA A 510 -23.75 -9.27 0.38
C ALA A 510 -23.11 -10.49 1.08
N LEU A 511 -23.22 -10.56 2.42
CA LEU A 511 -22.66 -11.66 3.22
C LEU A 511 -23.60 -12.87 3.29
N THR A 512 -24.91 -12.63 3.40
CA THR A 512 -25.90 -13.69 3.61
C THR A 512 -26.65 -14.09 2.33
N GLY A 513 -26.62 -13.25 1.31
CA GLY A 513 -27.39 -13.42 0.08
C GLY A 513 -28.89 -13.13 0.23
N ARG A 514 -29.34 -12.64 1.37
CA ARG A 514 -30.75 -12.28 1.61
C ARG A 514 -31.15 -11.11 0.71
N GLU A 515 -32.32 -11.21 0.09
CA GLU A 515 -32.88 -10.13 -0.72
C GLU A 515 -34.09 -9.50 -0.01
N MET A 516 -34.23 -8.18 -0.15
CA MET A 516 -35.34 -7.43 0.44
C MET A 516 -35.54 -6.10 -0.29
N THR A 517 -36.79 -5.75 -0.60
CA THR A 517 -37.11 -4.39 -1.02
C THR A 517 -37.00 -3.45 0.17
N ILE A 518 -36.13 -2.44 0.03
CA ILE A 518 -35.98 -1.38 1.02
C ILE A 518 -36.40 -0.07 0.35
N GLU A 519 -37.41 0.59 0.96
CA GLU A 519 -37.93 1.84 0.42
C GLU A 519 -37.06 3.03 0.81
N ARG A 520 -37.08 4.07 -0.01
CA ARG A 520 -36.42 5.35 0.29
C ARG A 520 -36.95 5.94 1.61
N GLY A 521 -36.01 6.40 2.45
CA GLY A 521 -36.34 7.00 3.75
C GLY A 521 -35.62 6.33 4.91
N GLY A 522 -36.07 6.59 6.11
CA GLY A 522 -35.48 6.02 7.32
C GLY A 522 -35.68 4.50 7.38
N TRP A 523 -34.60 3.77 7.55
CA TRP A 523 -34.59 2.32 7.73
C TRP A 523 -33.65 1.93 8.86
N SER A 524 -33.94 0.84 9.54
CA SER A 524 -33.06 0.31 10.59
C SER A 524 -33.02 -1.20 10.58
N GLN A 525 -31.87 -1.74 10.95
CA GLN A 525 -31.63 -3.16 11.09
C GLN A 525 -30.95 -3.46 12.43
N ARG A 526 -31.33 -4.57 13.06
CA ARG A 526 -30.59 -5.12 14.20
C ARG A 526 -29.38 -5.88 13.69
N LEU A 527 -28.20 -5.47 14.14
CA LEU A 527 -26.92 -6.13 13.86
C LEU A 527 -26.46 -6.91 15.09
N GLU A 528 -25.89 -8.08 14.85
CA GLU A 528 -25.24 -8.89 15.87
C GLU A 528 -23.97 -8.19 16.41
N PRO A 529 -23.41 -8.65 17.55
CA PRO A 529 -22.15 -8.12 18.06
C PRO A 529 -21.01 -8.20 17.03
N ASN A 530 -20.19 -7.14 16.96
CA ASN A 530 -18.99 -7.08 16.14
C ASN A 530 -19.23 -7.49 14.67
N SER A 531 -20.25 -6.93 14.06
CA SER A 531 -20.70 -7.31 12.72
C SER A 531 -20.90 -6.12 11.79
N VAL A 532 -20.96 -6.43 10.50
CA VAL A 532 -21.27 -5.50 9.42
C VAL A 532 -22.40 -6.08 8.58
N ALA A 533 -23.24 -5.22 8.02
CA ALA A 533 -24.17 -5.55 6.95
C ALA A 533 -23.90 -4.64 5.74
N VAL A 534 -23.86 -5.22 4.55
CA VAL A 534 -23.66 -4.52 3.29
C VAL A 534 -24.79 -4.91 2.35
N TRP A 535 -25.67 -3.96 2.03
CA TRP A 535 -26.80 -4.17 1.14
C TRP A 535 -26.53 -3.52 -0.21
N LEU A 536 -26.45 -4.33 -1.26
CA LEU A 536 -26.12 -3.90 -2.62
C LEU A 536 -27.38 -3.78 -3.49
N CYS A 537 -27.44 -2.72 -4.28
CA CYS A 537 -28.45 -2.49 -5.30
C CYS A 537 -27.78 -2.07 -6.61
N SER A 538 -28.04 -2.79 -7.70
CA SER A 538 -27.45 -2.54 -9.03
C SER A 538 -28.51 -1.96 -9.98
N SER A 539 -29.12 -0.83 -9.63
CA SER A 539 -30.06 -0.10 -10.48
C SER A 539 -29.71 1.37 -10.54
N PRO A 540 -29.98 2.07 -11.66
CA PRO A 540 -29.77 3.52 -11.73
C PRO A 540 -30.50 4.27 -10.64
N PHE A 541 -29.86 5.28 -10.06
CA PHE A 541 -30.38 6.06 -8.95
C PHE A 541 -30.08 7.56 -9.11
N ALA A 542 -30.74 8.38 -8.31
CA ALA A 542 -30.39 9.78 -8.04
C ALA A 542 -30.39 9.98 -6.53
N LEU A 543 -29.29 10.50 -6.01
CA LEU A 543 -29.09 10.77 -4.57
C LEU A 543 -29.66 12.13 -4.17
#